data_86ae3679de7b23118c8f4ca411b670c4
#
_entry.id   86ae3679de7b23118c8f4ca411b670c4
#
_cell.length_a   1.000
_cell.length_b   1.000
_cell.length_c   1.000
_cell.angle_alpha   90.00
_cell.angle_beta   90.00
_cell.angle_gamma   90.00
#
_symmetry.space_group_name_H-M   'P 1'
#
loop_
_entity.id
_entity.type
_entity.pdbx_description
1 polymer ?
#
loop_
_entity_poly.entity_id
_entity_poly.type
_entity_poly.pdbx_seq_one_letter_code
_entity_poly.pdbx_strand_id
1 'polypeptide(L)'
;MSNATQLIHSIPVDPLTGAISVPIYQTSTYVQDAPGVNKGYDYARSNNPTRGTLENIIATLEKGEVGVAFGSGLAAIDAVVKLLKSGDEILAVDDIYGGAFRLFTHIYEKFGITVNYVDTTDAANVFNALTPNTKLIWLETPTNPTLKVSDIIANKKYESGIF
;
A
#
# COMPACT_ATOMS: atom_id res chain seq x y z
N MET A 1 -7.68 -22.10 -2.31
CA MET A 1 -8.45 -21.53 -3.45
C MET A 1 -7.48 -20.79 -4.38
N SER A 2 -7.74 -20.78 -5.69
CA SER A 2 -6.95 -19.94 -6.61
C SER A 2 -7.26 -18.46 -6.38
N ASN A 3 -6.35 -17.55 -6.77
CA ASN A 3 -6.58 -16.10 -6.66
C ASN A 3 -7.86 -15.66 -7.40
N ALA A 4 -8.14 -16.27 -8.57
CA ALA A 4 -9.38 -16.00 -9.31
C ALA A 4 -10.64 -16.39 -8.52
N THR A 5 -10.61 -17.52 -7.82
CA THR A 5 -11.71 -17.94 -6.94
C THR A 5 -11.86 -17.01 -5.75
N GLN A 6 -10.75 -16.57 -5.15
CA GLN A 6 -10.76 -15.62 -4.03
C GLN A 6 -11.35 -14.26 -4.45
N LEU A 7 -10.99 -13.75 -5.63
CA LEU A 7 -11.54 -12.50 -6.16
C LEU A 7 -13.08 -12.51 -6.22
N ILE A 8 -13.66 -13.65 -6.59
CA ILE A 8 -15.12 -13.77 -6.76
C ILE A 8 -15.83 -14.04 -5.42
N HIS A 9 -15.20 -14.82 -4.53
CA HIS A 9 -15.84 -15.36 -3.33
C HIS A 9 -15.36 -14.74 -2.00
N SER A 10 -14.46 -13.76 -2.04
CA SER A 10 -14.04 -13.01 -0.83
C SER A 10 -15.05 -11.94 -0.42
N ILE A 11 -16.09 -11.72 -1.23
CA ILE A 11 -17.13 -10.73 -0.96
C ILE A 11 -18.23 -11.41 -0.15
N PRO A 12 -18.55 -10.93 1.07
CA PRO A 12 -19.69 -11.45 1.81
C PRO A 12 -21.00 -11.11 1.08
N VAL A 13 -21.92 -12.07 1.08
CA VAL A 13 -23.29 -11.85 0.60
C VAL A 13 -23.95 -10.76 1.46
N ASP A 14 -24.64 -9.82 0.82
CA ASP A 14 -25.36 -8.76 1.55
C ASP A 14 -26.43 -9.40 2.47
N PRO A 15 -26.35 -9.20 3.78
CA PRO A 15 -27.25 -9.88 4.72
C PRO A 15 -28.71 -9.37 4.64
N LEU A 16 -28.91 -8.16 4.10
CA LEU A 16 -30.24 -7.58 3.98
C LEU A 16 -31.02 -8.09 2.76
N THR A 17 -30.34 -8.20 1.62
CA THR A 17 -30.99 -8.50 0.33
C THR A 17 -30.61 -9.84 -0.26
N GLY A 18 -29.53 -10.47 0.24
CA GLY A 18 -28.94 -11.65 -0.36
C GLY A 18 -28.14 -11.36 -1.65
N ALA A 19 -27.84 -10.11 -1.93
CA ALA A 19 -27.09 -9.72 -3.12
C ALA A 19 -25.66 -10.33 -3.07
N ILE A 20 -25.27 -10.96 -4.17
CA ILE A 20 -23.94 -11.57 -4.32
C ILE A 20 -22.88 -10.47 -4.53
N SER A 21 -23.24 -9.40 -5.24
CA SER A 21 -22.38 -8.22 -5.42
C SER A 21 -22.62 -7.21 -4.30
N VAL A 22 -21.58 -6.57 -3.83
CA VAL A 22 -21.69 -5.54 -2.79
C VAL A 22 -22.51 -4.35 -3.30
N PRO A 23 -23.55 -3.91 -2.58
CA PRO A 23 -24.27 -2.69 -2.89
C PRO A 23 -23.35 -1.46 -2.88
N ILE A 24 -23.65 -0.49 -3.74
CA ILE A 24 -22.95 0.80 -3.75
C ILE A 24 -23.61 1.73 -2.72
N TYR A 25 -22.89 2.02 -1.64
CA TYR A 25 -23.36 2.91 -0.58
C TYR A 25 -22.99 4.37 -0.89
N GLN A 26 -23.85 5.06 -1.62
CA GLN A 26 -23.74 6.50 -1.92
C GLN A 26 -24.35 7.33 -0.78
N THR A 27 -23.69 7.39 0.35
CA THR A 27 -24.12 8.14 1.51
C THR A 27 -22.95 8.87 2.16
N SER A 28 -23.23 9.97 2.88
CA SER A 28 -22.22 10.68 3.65
C SER A 28 -22.25 10.30 5.13
N THR A 29 -23.41 10.05 5.69
CA THR A 29 -23.62 9.82 7.13
C THR A 29 -24.49 8.59 7.37
N TYR A 30 -24.38 8.03 8.55
CA TYR A 30 -25.14 6.86 8.99
C TYR A 30 -25.87 7.18 10.31
N VAL A 31 -27.05 6.60 10.50
CA VAL A 31 -27.80 6.74 11.75
C VAL A 31 -27.05 6.05 12.88
N GLN A 32 -26.92 6.74 14.00
CA GLN A 32 -26.38 6.21 15.25
C GLN A 32 -27.52 5.96 16.25
N ASP A 33 -27.43 4.89 17.01
CA ASP A 33 -28.41 4.56 18.04
C ASP A 33 -28.27 5.49 19.25
N ALA A 34 -27.04 6.00 19.52
CA ALA A 34 -26.70 7.02 20.49
C ALA A 34 -25.36 7.68 20.11
N PRO A 35 -24.95 8.80 20.69
CA PRO A 35 -23.63 9.39 20.42
C PRO A 35 -22.49 8.38 20.59
N GLY A 36 -21.77 8.11 19.51
CA GLY A 36 -20.69 7.12 19.48
C GLY A 36 -21.13 5.64 19.40
N VAL A 37 -22.44 5.35 19.37
CA VAL A 37 -22.99 3.99 19.23
C VAL A 37 -23.53 3.81 17.80
N ASN A 38 -22.76 3.15 16.95
CA ASN A 38 -23.10 2.93 15.55
C ASN A 38 -22.94 1.46 15.15
N LYS A 39 -23.35 1.12 13.95
CA LYS A 39 -23.27 -0.24 13.36
C LYS A 39 -21.95 -0.50 12.63
N GLY A 40 -20.86 0.16 13.02
CA GLY A 40 -19.55 0.10 12.36
C GLY A 40 -19.29 1.22 11.36
N TYR A 41 -20.29 2.07 11.11
CA TYR A 41 -20.20 3.20 10.20
C TYR A 41 -20.85 4.44 10.83
N ASP A 42 -20.19 5.57 10.70
CA ASP A 42 -20.66 6.89 11.17
C ASP A 42 -20.63 7.91 10.04
N TYR A 43 -19.54 7.97 9.31
CA TYR A 43 -19.32 8.92 8.23
C TYR A 43 -18.48 8.30 7.09
N ALA A 44 -18.92 8.48 5.84
CA ALA A 44 -18.35 7.78 4.69
C ALA A 44 -16.88 8.11 4.41
N ARG A 45 -16.37 9.28 4.80
CA ARG A 45 -14.95 9.62 4.68
C ARG A 45 -14.10 8.79 5.64
N SER A 46 -14.59 8.53 6.85
CA SER A 46 -13.92 7.68 7.83
C SER A 46 -14.03 6.22 7.42
N ASN A 47 -15.24 5.74 7.15
CA ASN A 47 -15.49 4.36 6.74
C ASN A 47 -16.74 4.24 5.85
N ASN A 48 -16.66 3.38 4.80
CA ASN A 48 -17.77 3.14 3.87
C ASN A 48 -17.78 1.65 3.47
N PRO A 49 -18.93 0.97 3.50
CA PRO A 49 -19.00 -0.47 3.18
C PRO A 49 -18.46 -0.83 1.79
N THR A 50 -18.69 0.01 0.78
CA THR A 50 -18.18 -0.23 -0.58
C THR A 50 -16.66 -0.16 -0.63
N ARG A 51 -16.05 0.87 0.00
CA ARG A 51 -14.60 1.00 0.09
C ARG A 51 -14.00 -0.12 0.94
N GLY A 52 -14.58 -0.43 2.10
CA GLY A 52 -14.13 -1.48 2.99
C GLY A 52 -14.12 -2.86 2.33
N THR A 53 -15.05 -3.11 1.41
CA THR A 53 -15.03 -4.35 0.61
C THR A 53 -13.79 -4.43 -0.27
N LEU A 54 -13.42 -3.36 -0.98
CA LEU A 54 -12.19 -3.32 -1.78
C LEU A 54 -10.96 -3.56 -0.89
N GLU A 55 -10.88 -2.87 0.24
CA GLU A 55 -9.78 -2.99 1.20
C GLU A 55 -9.63 -4.43 1.70
N ASN A 56 -10.72 -5.09 2.06
CA ASN A 56 -10.73 -6.50 2.51
C ASN A 56 -10.33 -7.49 1.41
N ILE A 57 -10.78 -7.26 0.17
CA ILE A 57 -10.41 -8.12 -0.97
C ILE A 57 -8.90 -8.02 -1.23
N ILE A 58 -8.35 -6.83 -1.29
CA ILE A 58 -6.91 -6.63 -1.51
C ILE A 58 -6.10 -7.24 -0.36
N ALA A 59 -6.48 -7.00 0.89
CA ALA A 59 -5.82 -7.65 2.04
C ALA A 59 -5.81 -9.18 1.91
N THR A 60 -6.95 -9.78 1.52
CA THR A 60 -7.06 -11.24 1.33
C THR A 60 -6.15 -11.74 0.21
N LEU A 61 -6.12 -11.06 -0.93
CA LEU A 61 -5.31 -11.45 -2.10
C LEU A 61 -3.81 -11.35 -1.83
N GLU A 62 -3.39 -10.28 -1.15
CA GLU A 62 -1.99 -10.01 -0.81
C GLU A 62 -1.56 -10.69 0.50
N LYS A 63 -2.47 -11.44 1.16
CA LYS A 63 -2.24 -12.09 2.46
C LYS A 63 -1.82 -11.09 3.55
N GLY A 64 -2.31 -9.86 3.45
CA GLY A 64 -2.15 -8.81 4.43
C GLY A 64 -3.23 -8.89 5.52
N GLU A 65 -2.95 -8.29 6.66
CA GLU A 65 -3.93 -8.17 7.74
C GLU A 65 -4.95 -7.06 7.48
N VAL A 66 -4.50 -5.99 6.81
CA VAL A 66 -5.30 -4.81 6.52
C VAL A 66 -4.99 -4.31 5.11
N GLY A 67 -6.04 -3.93 4.37
CA GLY A 67 -5.93 -3.14 3.14
C GLY A 67 -6.41 -1.72 3.39
N VAL A 68 -5.78 -0.74 2.74
CA VAL A 68 -6.16 0.68 2.85
C VAL A 68 -6.22 1.29 1.47
N ALA A 69 -7.37 1.86 1.10
CA ALA A 69 -7.56 2.50 -0.19
C ALA A 69 -7.34 4.01 -0.12
N PHE A 70 -6.64 4.54 -1.10
CA PHE A 70 -6.34 5.97 -1.26
C PHE A 70 -6.92 6.52 -2.56
N GLY A 71 -7.09 7.83 -2.63
CA GLY A 71 -7.58 8.51 -3.82
C GLY A 71 -6.60 8.52 -5.01
N SER A 72 -5.33 8.15 -4.79
CA SER A 72 -4.31 7.97 -5.84
C SER A 72 -3.17 7.09 -5.34
N GLY A 73 -2.43 6.48 -6.28
CA GLY A 73 -1.22 5.73 -5.95
C GLY A 73 -0.18 6.59 -5.23
N LEU A 74 -0.02 7.85 -5.63
CA LEU A 74 0.92 8.76 -4.97
C LEU A 74 0.53 9.06 -3.51
N ALA A 75 -0.77 9.12 -3.20
CA ALA A 75 -1.25 9.25 -1.83
C ALA A 75 -0.96 7.99 -1.00
N ALA A 76 -1.03 6.80 -1.63
CA ALA A 76 -0.63 5.55 -0.98
C ALA A 76 0.87 5.51 -0.69
N ILE A 77 1.71 5.92 -1.66
CA ILE A 77 3.16 6.05 -1.48
C ILE A 77 3.48 7.01 -0.32
N ASP A 78 2.86 8.19 -0.31
CA ASP A 78 3.03 9.20 0.75
C ASP A 78 2.68 8.64 2.14
N ALA A 79 1.63 7.84 2.24
CA ALA A 79 1.24 7.21 3.49
C ALA A 79 2.29 6.21 4.01
N VAL A 80 2.91 5.43 3.12
CA VAL A 80 3.99 4.49 3.48
C VAL A 80 5.21 5.25 3.96
N VAL A 81 5.65 6.29 3.23
CA VAL A 81 6.84 7.07 3.61
C VAL A 81 6.66 7.81 4.94
N LYS A 82 5.43 8.16 5.31
CA LYS A 82 5.11 8.75 6.64
C LYS A 82 5.37 7.83 7.84
N LEU A 83 5.61 6.55 7.62
CA LEU A 83 6.06 5.63 8.66
C LEU A 83 7.52 5.86 9.06
N LEU A 84 8.29 6.55 8.20
CA LEU A 84 9.69 6.87 8.44
C LEU A 84 9.84 8.15 9.26
N LYS A 85 11.01 8.31 9.85
CA LYS A 85 11.42 9.49 10.63
C LYS A 85 12.71 10.09 10.09
N SER A 86 13.02 11.32 10.47
CA SER A 86 14.27 11.98 10.12
C SER A 86 15.49 11.12 10.51
N GLY A 87 16.41 10.96 9.58
CA GLY A 87 17.59 10.09 9.69
C GLY A 87 17.39 8.70 9.09
N ASP A 88 16.16 8.30 8.79
CA ASP A 88 15.90 7.05 8.07
C ASP A 88 16.24 7.16 6.58
N GLU A 89 16.47 6.02 5.95
CA GLU A 89 16.84 5.91 4.55
C GLU A 89 15.84 5.03 3.77
N ILE A 90 15.51 5.49 2.57
CA ILE A 90 14.80 4.71 1.54
C ILE A 90 15.85 4.23 0.53
N LEU A 91 15.91 2.94 0.29
CA LEU A 91 16.62 2.36 -0.84
C LEU A 91 15.60 2.06 -1.95
N ALA A 92 15.64 2.80 -3.04
CA ALA A 92 14.65 2.73 -4.11
C ALA A 92 15.25 2.18 -5.40
N VAL A 93 14.39 1.55 -6.22
CA VAL A 93 14.75 1.18 -7.59
C VAL A 93 15.16 2.41 -8.40
N ASP A 94 16.19 2.30 -9.23
CA ASP A 94 16.77 3.40 -10.01
C ASP A 94 15.84 3.92 -11.13
N ASP A 95 15.01 3.06 -11.69
CA ASP A 95 13.99 3.39 -12.70
C ASP A 95 12.61 3.53 -12.05
N ILE A 96 12.49 4.46 -11.13
CA ILE A 96 11.30 4.69 -10.32
C ILE A 96 10.28 5.58 -11.05
N TYR A 97 8.99 5.38 -10.77
CA TYR A 97 7.93 6.28 -11.22
C TYR A 97 8.24 7.75 -10.88
N GLY A 98 8.19 8.62 -11.88
CA GLY A 98 8.59 10.03 -11.72
C GLY A 98 7.81 10.81 -10.65
N GLY A 99 6.58 10.39 -10.30
CA GLY A 99 5.82 10.95 -9.18
C GLY A 99 6.43 10.58 -7.83
N ALA A 100 6.84 9.32 -7.66
CA ALA A 100 7.52 8.83 -6.48
C ALA A 100 8.90 9.50 -6.33
N PHE A 101 9.66 9.60 -7.43
CA PHE A 101 10.93 10.32 -7.45
C PHE A 101 10.80 11.76 -6.92
N ARG A 102 9.84 12.53 -7.47
CA ARG A 102 9.59 13.91 -7.01
C ARG A 102 9.16 13.99 -5.56
N LEU A 103 8.31 13.05 -5.11
CA LEU A 103 7.87 12.99 -3.72
C LEU A 103 9.06 12.75 -2.79
N PHE A 104 9.91 11.78 -3.11
CA PHE A 104 11.05 11.41 -2.30
C PHE A 104 12.08 12.54 -2.26
N THR A 105 12.57 13.00 -3.41
CA THR A 105 13.69 13.97 -3.50
C THR A 105 13.30 15.41 -3.19
N HIS A 106 12.07 15.85 -3.55
CA HIS A 106 11.70 17.25 -3.36
C HIS A 106 10.92 17.52 -2.09
N ILE A 107 10.32 16.48 -1.48
CA ILE A 107 9.53 16.62 -0.26
C ILE A 107 10.25 15.95 0.91
N TYR A 108 10.49 14.64 0.85
CA TYR A 108 10.95 13.88 2.01
C TYR A 108 12.40 14.10 2.39
N GLU A 109 13.29 14.42 1.44
CA GLU A 109 14.66 14.84 1.77
C GLU A 109 14.68 16.11 2.64
N LYS A 110 13.70 17.03 2.45
CA LYS A 110 13.56 18.22 3.33
C LYS A 110 13.18 17.88 4.77
N PHE A 111 12.61 16.71 4.99
CA PHE A 111 12.29 16.19 6.33
C PHE A 111 13.38 15.29 6.90
N GLY A 112 14.56 15.24 6.23
CA GLY A 112 15.72 14.50 6.70
C GLY A 112 15.67 13.00 6.42
N ILE A 113 14.86 12.56 5.44
CA ILE A 113 14.88 11.20 4.93
C ILE A 113 15.83 11.14 3.76
N THR A 114 16.81 10.25 3.81
CA THR A 114 17.76 10.04 2.70
C THR A 114 17.17 9.05 1.71
N VAL A 115 17.39 9.29 0.41
CA VAL A 115 16.94 8.36 -0.64
C VAL A 115 18.12 7.97 -1.51
N ASN A 116 18.40 6.67 -1.57
CA ASN A 116 19.41 6.08 -2.45
C ASN A 116 18.74 5.24 -3.52
N TYR A 117 19.25 5.32 -4.74
CA TYR A 117 18.72 4.60 -5.89
C TYR A 117 19.68 3.49 -6.32
N VAL A 118 19.14 2.31 -6.62
CA VAL A 118 19.91 1.12 -6.98
C VAL A 118 19.23 0.31 -8.05
N ASP A 119 20.00 -0.33 -8.92
CA ASP A 119 19.45 -1.31 -9.87
C ASP A 119 19.03 -2.58 -9.13
N THR A 120 17.73 -2.77 -8.96
CA THR A 120 17.11 -3.87 -8.22
C THR A 120 16.93 -5.15 -9.04
N THR A 121 17.35 -5.16 -10.31
CA THR A 121 17.32 -6.37 -11.16
C THR A 121 18.28 -7.44 -10.67
N ASP A 122 19.35 -7.04 -9.97
CA ASP A 122 20.24 -7.93 -9.22
C ASP A 122 20.11 -7.64 -7.71
N ALA A 123 19.61 -8.60 -6.95
CA ALA A 123 19.45 -8.50 -5.51
C ALA A 123 20.76 -8.27 -4.75
N ALA A 124 21.92 -8.62 -5.34
CA ALA A 124 23.22 -8.33 -4.75
C ALA A 124 23.49 -6.82 -4.68
N ASN A 125 23.02 -6.03 -5.66
CA ASN A 125 23.12 -4.57 -5.63
C ASN A 125 22.35 -3.98 -4.45
N VAL A 126 21.14 -4.48 -4.20
CA VAL A 126 20.33 -4.07 -3.05
C VAL A 126 21.04 -4.40 -1.75
N PHE A 127 21.55 -5.63 -1.61
CA PHE A 127 22.28 -6.03 -0.40
C PHE A 127 23.50 -5.15 -0.12
N ASN A 128 24.31 -4.86 -1.14
CA ASN A 128 25.51 -4.05 -1.01
C ASN A 128 25.23 -2.56 -0.72
N ALA A 129 24.02 -2.08 -1.05
CA ALA A 129 23.60 -0.70 -0.83
C ALA A 129 22.91 -0.48 0.52
N LEU A 130 22.58 -1.55 1.27
CA LEU A 130 21.95 -1.42 2.59
C LEU A 130 22.88 -0.74 3.59
N THR A 131 22.30 0.15 4.37
CA THR A 131 22.95 0.82 5.50
C THR A 131 22.18 0.55 6.81
N PRO A 132 22.74 0.81 7.98
CA PRO A 132 22.01 0.73 9.25
C PRO A 132 20.77 1.65 9.32
N ASN A 133 20.73 2.69 8.49
CA ASN A 133 19.64 3.66 8.42
C ASN A 133 18.56 3.26 7.41
N THR A 134 18.80 2.28 6.54
CA THR A 134 17.81 1.80 5.59
C THR A 134 16.62 1.21 6.37
N LYS A 135 15.43 1.77 6.18
CA LYS A 135 14.16 1.33 6.81
C LYS A 135 13.09 0.97 5.80
N LEU A 136 13.28 1.37 4.55
CA LEU A 136 12.34 1.07 3.47
C LEU A 136 13.12 0.68 2.22
N ILE A 137 12.76 -0.47 1.62
CA ILE A 137 13.16 -0.84 0.27
C ILE A 137 11.95 -0.62 -0.63
N TRP A 138 12.08 0.31 -1.58
CA TRP A 138 11.02 0.63 -2.54
C TRP A 138 11.29 -0.05 -3.88
N LEU A 139 10.46 -1.02 -4.22
CA LEU A 139 10.54 -1.75 -5.48
C LEU A 139 9.35 -1.42 -6.38
N GLU A 140 9.63 -1.25 -7.66
CA GLU A 140 8.63 -1.22 -8.72
C GLU A 140 9.00 -2.32 -9.74
N THR A 141 8.05 -3.20 -10.08
CA THR A 141 8.31 -4.26 -11.04
C THR A 141 7.03 -4.67 -11.79
N PRO A 142 7.01 -4.58 -13.13
CA PRO A 142 8.01 -3.91 -13.98
C PRO A 142 8.12 -2.41 -13.67
N THR A 143 9.31 -1.83 -13.86
CA THR A 143 9.56 -0.40 -13.64
C THR A 143 8.92 0.48 -14.74
N ASN A 144 8.85 1.78 -14.49
CA ASN A 144 8.36 2.77 -15.45
C ASN A 144 9.39 3.91 -15.59
N PRO A 145 9.99 4.15 -16.79
CA PRO A 145 9.49 3.68 -18.10
C PRO A 145 10.22 2.48 -18.72
N THR A 146 11.33 1.99 -18.16
CA THR A 146 12.20 1.05 -18.89
C THR A 146 11.81 -0.42 -18.76
N LEU A 147 10.77 -0.74 -17.98
CA LEU A 147 10.22 -2.08 -17.80
C LEU A 147 11.24 -3.09 -17.25
N LYS A 148 12.16 -2.66 -16.41
CA LYS A 148 13.04 -3.57 -15.66
C LYS A 148 12.21 -4.48 -14.76
N VAL A 149 12.61 -5.73 -14.62
CA VAL A 149 11.96 -6.73 -13.76
C VAL A 149 12.88 -7.10 -12.62
N SER A 150 12.38 -6.95 -11.39
CA SER A 150 13.08 -7.31 -10.17
C SER A 150 12.49 -8.58 -9.55
N ASP A 151 13.33 -9.48 -9.06
CA ASP A 151 12.90 -10.64 -8.28
C ASP A 151 12.56 -10.19 -6.85
N ILE A 152 11.26 -10.04 -6.55
CA ILE A 152 10.78 -9.59 -5.24
C ILE A 152 11.21 -10.57 -4.15
N ILE A 153 11.21 -11.89 -4.41
CA ILE A 153 11.56 -12.91 -3.41
C ILE A 153 13.05 -12.86 -3.08
N ALA A 154 13.90 -12.68 -4.09
CA ALA A 154 15.34 -12.55 -3.87
C ALA A 154 15.67 -11.26 -3.08
N ASN A 155 15.01 -10.15 -3.41
CA ASN A 155 15.19 -8.88 -2.70
C ASN A 155 14.64 -8.93 -1.26
N LYS A 156 13.56 -9.68 -1.01
CA LYS A 156 12.98 -9.85 0.33
C LYS A 156 13.89 -10.55 1.34
N LYS A 157 14.86 -11.34 0.91
CA LYS A 157 15.78 -12.08 1.82
C LYS A 157 16.60 -11.17 2.75
N TYR A 158 16.65 -9.89 2.47
CA TYR A 158 17.45 -8.90 3.22
C TYR A 158 16.64 -8.07 4.23
N GLU A 159 15.37 -8.43 4.46
CA GLU A 159 14.39 -7.65 5.26
C GLU A 159 14.48 -7.82 6.80
N SER A 160 15.59 -8.11 7.43
CA SER A 160 15.59 -8.13 8.90
C SER A 160 15.42 -6.69 9.47
N GLY A 161 14.16 -6.30 9.75
CA GLY A 161 13.83 -5.00 10.36
C GLY A 161 13.67 -3.83 9.36
N ILE A 162 13.44 -4.13 8.09
CA ILE A 162 13.19 -3.19 6.99
C ILE A 162 11.75 -3.45 6.46
N PHE A 163 11.03 -2.40 6.07
CA PHE A 163 9.69 -2.47 5.44
C PHE A 163 9.80 -2.55 3.92
#